data_829027f4f26a8f2c05afd954c47c7f4a
#
_entry.id   829027f4f26a8f2c05afd954c47c7f4a
#
_cell.length_a   1.000
_cell.length_b   1.000
_cell.length_c   1.000
_cell.angle_alpha   90.00
_cell.angle_beta   90.00
_cell.angle_gamma   90.00
#
_symmetry.space_group_name_H-M   'P 1'
#
loop_
_entity.id
_entity.type
_entity.pdbx_description
1 polymer ?
#
loop_
_entity_poly.entity_id
_entity_poly.type
_entity_poly.pdbx_seq_one_letter_code
_entity_poly.pdbx_strand_id
1 'polypeptide(L)'
;MSIEKIAHVGVAVESIETWISYYRDVLGLEYKGSEDVAEQKVRVAFFEIGESKIELLEPTSPDSPIASFLEKRGGGIHHIAVLVDDIEAALAKHHKAGARLIDNEPRIGAHGMRIAFIHPKSSGGVLMELCQEPR
;
A
#
# COMPACT_ATOMS: atom_id res chain seq x y z
N MET A 1 12.51 16.36 6.10
CA MET A 1 11.89 15.10 5.64
C MET A 1 12.16 14.92 4.14
N SER A 2 12.60 13.74 3.73
CA SER A 2 12.82 13.46 2.31
C SER A 2 12.05 12.22 1.87
N ILE A 3 11.68 12.23 0.59
CA ILE A 3 11.10 11.07 -0.09
C ILE A 3 12.27 10.33 -0.73
N GLU A 4 12.42 9.05 -0.41
CA GLU A 4 13.58 8.28 -0.86
C GLU A 4 13.32 7.51 -2.16
N LYS A 5 12.12 6.98 -2.32
CA LYS A 5 11.76 6.19 -3.50
C LYS A 5 10.27 5.86 -3.47
N ILE A 6 9.77 5.34 -4.59
CA ILE A 6 8.51 4.62 -4.58
C ILE A 6 8.77 3.29 -3.88
N ALA A 7 8.13 3.06 -2.73
CA ALA A 7 8.31 1.83 -1.98
C ALA A 7 7.58 0.67 -2.66
N HIS A 8 6.31 0.88 -3.01
CA HIS A 8 5.53 -0.14 -3.71
C HIS A 8 4.32 0.45 -4.41
N VAL A 9 3.76 -0.37 -5.31
CA VAL A 9 2.45 -0.13 -5.92
C VAL A 9 1.55 -1.26 -5.42
N GLY A 10 0.44 -0.90 -4.78
CA GLY A 10 -0.54 -1.86 -4.30
C GLY A 10 -1.60 -2.14 -5.36
N VAL A 11 -1.83 -3.41 -5.65
CA VAL A 11 -2.80 -3.84 -6.66
C VAL A 11 -3.84 -4.74 -6.00
N ALA A 12 -5.11 -4.34 -6.04
CA ALA A 12 -6.20 -5.11 -5.47
C ALA A 12 -6.61 -6.24 -6.40
N VAL A 13 -6.67 -7.44 -5.86
CA VAL A 13 -7.07 -8.65 -6.60
C VAL A 13 -8.06 -9.46 -5.76
N GLU A 14 -8.93 -10.22 -6.42
CA GLU A 14 -9.84 -11.11 -5.71
C GLU A 14 -9.12 -12.33 -5.13
N SER A 15 -8.04 -12.77 -5.80
CA SER A 15 -7.29 -13.94 -5.39
C SER A 15 -5.81 -13.79 -5.75
N ILE A 16 -4.97 -13.80 -4.74
CA ILE A 16 -3.51 -13.79 -4.93
C ILE A 16 -3.09 -15.06 -5.68
N GLU A 17 -3.65 -16.20 -5.33
CA GLU A 17 -3.31 -17.47 -5.96
C GLU A 17 -3.52 -17.42 -7.48
N THR A 18 -4.60 -16.79 -7.93
CA THR A 18 -4.89 -16.65 -9.36
C THR A 18 -3.82 -15.82 -10.08
N TRP A 19 -3.37 -14.73 -9.46
CA TRP A 19 -2.51 -13.76 -10.13
C TRP A 19 -1.03 -13.93 -9.88
N ILE A 20 -0.65 -14.75 -8.89
CA ILE A 20 0.75 -15.03 -8.59
C ILE A 20 1.47 -15.63 -9.81
N SER A 21 0.78 -16.47 -10.57
CA SER A 21 1.36 -17.09 -11.77
C SER A 21 1.69 -16.06 -12.85
N TYR A 22 0.90 -15.00 -12.98
CA TYR A 22 1.22 -13.93 -13.91
C TYR A 22 2.46 -13.14 -13.45
N TYR A 23 2.43 -12.65 -12.23
CA TYR A 23 3.51 -11.76 -11.74
C TYR A 23 4.83 -12.48 -11.59
N ARG A 24 4.82 -13.71 -11.13
CA ARG A 24 6.02 -14.51 -10.96
C ARG A 24 6.48 -15.18 -12.24
N ASP A 25 5.56 -15.87 -12.94
CA ASP A 25 5.95 -16.79 -14.03
C ASP A 25 5.94 -16.13 -15.41
N VAL A 26 5.05 -15.18 -15.66
CA VAL A 26 4.94 -14.52 -16.96
C VAL A 26 5.67 -13.18 -16.96
N LEU A 27 5.35 -12.30 -15.99
CA LEU A 27 6.04 -11.03 -15.87
C LEU A 27 7.47 -11.22 -15.38
N GLY A 28 7.71 -12.23 -14.55
CA GLY A 28 9.06 -12.60 -14.14
C GLY A 28 9.59 -11.91 -12.91
N LEU A 29 8.72 -11.41 -12.04
CA LEU A 29 9.15 -10.78 -10.78
C LEU A 29 9.47 -11.83 -9.74
N GLU A 30 10.39 -11.50 -8.84
CA GLU A 30 10.74 -12.40 -7.75
C GLU A 30 9.66 -12.34 -6.66
N TYR A 31 9.02 -13.48 -6.39
CA TYR A 31 8.03 -13.60 -5.35
C TYR A 31 8.73 -13.78 -3.99
N LYS A 32 8.39 -12.92 -3.03
CA LYS A 32 9.04 -12.88 -1.71
C LYS A 32 8.12 -13.32 -0.57
N GLY A 33 7.02 -13.96 -0.88
CA GLY A 33 6.10 -14.46 0.14
C GLY A 33 4.91 -13.57 0.37
N SER A 34 4.11 -13.92 1.38
CA SER A 34 2.90 -13.18 1.71
C SER A 34 2.76 -13.02 3.22
N GLU A 35 1.93 -12.07 3.61
CA GLU A 35 1.66 -11.76 5.02
C GLU A 35 0.20 -11.36 5.17
N ASP A 36 -0.43 -11.78 6.28
CA ASP A 36 -1.76 -11.31 6.65
C ASP A 36 -1.61 -10.11 7.57
N VAL A 37 -2.22 -9.00 7.19
CA VAL A 37 -2.24 -7.78 8.01
C VAL A 37 -3.64 -7.67 8.61
N ALA A 38 -3.80 -8.23 9.81
CA ALA A 38 -5.11 -8.39 10.43
C ALA A 38 -5.86 -7.08 10.64
N GLU A 39 -5.17 -6.03 11.07
CA GLU A 39 -5.79 -4.73 11.32
C GLU A 39 -6.38 -4.12 10.05
N GLN A 40 -5.80 -4.41 8.90
CA GLN A 40 -6.25 -3.91 7.61
C GLN A 40 -7.14 -4.90 6.88
N LYS A 41 -7.32 -6.10 7.45
CA LYS A 41 -8.15 -7.16 6.86
C LYS A 41 -7.74 -7.50 5.45
N VAL A 42 -6.43 -7.65 5.24
CA VAL A 42 -5.83 -7.88 3.94
C VAL A 42 -4.71 -8.90 4.03
N ARG A 43 -4.60 -9.74 3.00
CA ARG A 43 -3.42 -10.55 2.74
C ARG A 43 -2.61 -9.86 1.66
N VAL A 44 -1.32 -9.75 1.85
CA VAL A 44 -0.42 -9.07 0.94
C VAL A 44 0.60 -10.06 0.38
N ALA A 45 0.76 -10.10 -0.94
CA ALA A 45 1.82 -10.87 -1.59
C ALA A 45 2.86 -9.90 -2.16
N PHE A 46 4.13 -10.18 -1.93
CA PHE A 46 5.23 -9.27 -2.24
C PHE A 46 6.02 -9.76 -3.44
N PHE A 47 6.22 -8.88 -4.43
CA PHE A 47 7.04 -9.14 -5.61
C PHE A 47 8.07 -8.01 -5.73
N GLU A 48 9.36 -8.36 -5.80
CA GLU A 48 10.40 -7.36 -5.95
C GLU A 48 10.60 -6.93 -7.39
N ILE A 49 10.82 -5.62 -7.56
CA ILE A 49 11.17 -5.02 -8.84
C ILE A 49 12.19 -3.91 -8.55
N GLY A 50 13.49 -4.22 -8.73
CA GLY A 50 14.56 -3.30 -8.36
C GLY A 50 14.49 -2.98 -6.86
N GLU A 51 14.47 -1.71 -6.51
CA GLU A 51 14.37 -1.26 -5.12
C GLU A 51 12.93 -1.08 -4.65
N SER A 52 11.96 -1.37 -5.53
CA SER A 52 10.55 -1.22 -5.23
C SER A 52 9.87 -2.58 -5.20
N LYS A 53 8.56 -2.59 -4.96
CA LYS A 53 7.76 -3.80 -4.95
C LYS A 53 6.43 -3.57 -5.65
N ILE A 54 5.87 -4.66 -6.18
CA ILE A 54 4.44 -4.73 -6.46
C ILE A 54 3.85 -5.58 -5.36
N GLU A 55 2.77 -5.12 -4.73
CA GLU A 55 2.08 -5.85 -3.68
C GLU A 55 0.68 -6.17 -4.14
N LEU A 56 0.33 -7.46 -4.17
CA LEU A 56 -1.03 -7.88 -4.44
C LEU A 56 -1.80 -7.90 -3.13
N LEU A 57 -2.99 -7.31 -3.15
CA LEU A 57 -3.82 -7.13 -1.95
C LEU A 57 -5.11 -7.91 -2.13
N GLU A 58 -5.32 -8.90 -1.25
CA GLU A 58 -6.52 -9.74 -1.25
C GLU A 58 -7.28 -9.51 0.05
N PRO A 59 -8.60 -9.25 0.01
CA PRO A 59 -9.35 -9.04 1.24
C PRO A 59 -9.48 -10.34 2.03
N THR A 60 -9.34 -10.26 3.36
CA THR A 60 -9.52 -11.43 4.24
C THR A 60 -10.90 -11.47 4.87
N SER A 61 -11.71 -10.44 4.66
CA SER A 61 -13.10 -10.40 5.13
C SER A 61 -13.94 -9.45 4.27
N PRO A 62 -15.29 -9.61 4.27
CA PRO A 62 -16.15 -8.75 3.46
C PRO A 62 -16.10 -7.26 3.82
N ASP A 63 -15.72 -6.93 5.04
CA ASP A 63 -15.63 -5.54 5.50
C ASP A 63 -14.22 -4.92 5.30
N SER A 64 -13.36 -5.60 4.56
CA SER A 64 -12.05 -5.06 4.19
C SER A 64 -12.22 -3.87 3.24
N PRO A 65 -11.39 -2.82 3.37
CA PRO A 65 -11.36 -1.74 2.38
C PRO A 65 -11.04 -2.24 0.97
N ILE A 66 -10.28 -3.32 0.85
CA ILE A 66 -9.97 -3.92 -0.45
C ILE A 66 -11.19 -4.59 -1.04
N ALA A 67 -12.04 -5.24 -0.22
CA ALA A 67 -13.29 -5.82 -0.69
C ALA A 67 -14.20 -4.74 -1.29
N SER A 68 -14.31 -3.59 -0.62
CA SER A 68 -15.09 -2.46 -1.10
C SER A 68 -14.52 -1.92 -2.43
N PHE A 69 -13.21 -1.81 -2.52
CA PHE A 69 -12.54 -1.36 -3.74
C PHE A 69 -12.82 -2.30 -4.92
N LEU A 70 -12.71 -3.61 -4.68
CA LEU A 70 -12.98 -4.62 -5.72
C LEU A 70 -14.44 -4.54 -6.20
N GLU A 71 -15.39 -4.37 -5.27
CA GLU A 71 -16.80 -4.25 -5.61
C GLU A 71 -17.06 -3.03 -6.49
N LYS A 72 -16.43 -1.89 -6.16
CA LYS A 72 -16.66 -0.64 -6.88
C LYS A 72 -15.88 -0.51 -8.17
N ARG A 73 -14.67 -1.08 -8.23
CA ARG A 73 -13.74 -0.87 -9.35
C ARG A 73 -13.30 -2.15 -10.05
N GLY A 74 -13.61 -3.32 -9.51
CA GLY A 74 -13.27 -4.59 -10.13
C GLY A 74 -11.82 -5.02 -10.02
N GLY A 75 -11.00 -4.28 -9.30
CA GLY A 75 -9.57 -4.57 -9.16
C GLY A 75 -8.69 -3.53 -9.84
N GLY A 76 -7.39 -3.72 -9.77
CA GLY A 76 -6.41 -2.83 -10.33
C GLY A 76 -5.59 -2.09 -9.29
N ILE A 77 -4.90 -1.04 -9.67
CA ILE A 77 -4.05 -0.26 -8.77
C ILE A 77 -4.90 0.37 -7.67
N HIS A 78 -4.55 0.06 -6.43
CA HIS A 78 -5.23 0.58 -5.25
C HIS A 78 -4.51 1.79 -4.67
N HIS A 79 -3.19 1.73 -4.56
CA HIS A 79 -2.41 2.84 -3.99
C HIS A 79 -0.96 2.82 -4.47
N ILE A 80 -0.30 3.96 -4.28
CA ILE A 80 1.13 4.11 -4.46
C ILE A 80 1.72 4.49 -3.11
N ALA A 81 2.79 3.82 -2.70
CA ALA A 81 3.49 4.11 -1.45
C ALA A 81 4.84 4.72 -1.73
N VAL A 82 5.17 5.77 -0.98
CA VAL A 82 6.49 6.40 -1.02
C VAL A 82 7.19 6.20 0.31
N LEU A 83 8.47 5.88 0.24
CA LEU A 83 9.30 5.71 1.44
C LEU A 83 9.80 7.06 1.89
N VAL A 84 9.56 7.38 3.16
CA VAL A 84 10.02 8.64 3.77
C VAL A 84 10.96 8.33 4.93
N ASP A 85 11.83 9.26 5.23
CA ASP A 85 12.76 9.12 6.35
C ASP A 85 12.15 9.52 7.70
N ASP A 86 11.08 10.34 7.68
CA ASP A 86 10.41 10.83 8.89
C ASP A 86 8.93 11.03 8.60
N ILE A 87 8.13 10.00 8.95
CA ILE A 87 6.70 10.00 8.63
C ILE A 87 5.92 11.04 9.44
N GLU A 88 6.32 11.30 10.69
CA GLU A 88 5.67 12.34 11.49
C GLU A 88 5.87 13.72 10.85
N ALA A 89 7.08 14.01 10.39
CA ALA A 89 7.36 15.27 9.70
C ALA A 89 6.59 15.36 8.38
N ALA A 90 6.45 14.25 7.66
CA ALA A 90 5.67 14.21 6.42
C ALA A 90 4.20 14.49 6.67
N LEU A 91 3.63 13.90 7.72
CA LEU A 91 2.24 14.15 8.09
C LEU A 91 2.02 15.60 8.53
N ALA A 92 2.95 16.14 9.32
CA ALA A 92 2.88 17.54 9.76
C ALA A 92 2.91 18.50 8.56
N LYS A 93 3.74 18.22 7.57
CA LYS A 93 3.82 19.01 6.35
C LYS A 93 2.51 18.98 5.57
N HIS A 94 1.89 17.81 5.46
CA HIS A 94 0.59 17.66 4.81
C HIS A 94 -0.49 18.42 5.55
N HIS A 95 -0.53 18.29 6.88
CA HIS A 95 -1.51 18.96 7.71
C HIS A 95 -1.38 20.49 7.57
N LYS A 96 -0.17 21.00 7.62
CA LYS A 96 0.11 22.43 7.48
C LYS A 96 -0.32 22.96 6.10
N ALA A 97 -0.19 22.14 5.07
CA ALA A 97 -0.60 22.50 3.70
C ALA A 97 -2.10 22.40 3.48
N GLY A 98 -2.87 21.96 4.47
CA GLY A 98 -4.32 21.80 4.35
C GLY A 98 -4.75 20.51 3.64
N ALA A 99 -3.85 19.56 3.47
CA ALA A 99 -4.18 18.28 2.85
C ALA A 99 -5.09 17.46 3.75
N ARG A 100 -6.04 16.75 3.15
CA ARG A 100 -6.93 15.86 3.88
C ARG A 100 -6.22 14.53 4.12
N LEU A 101 -6.05 14.20 5.42
CA LEU A 101 -5.40 12.96 5.83
C LEU A 101 -6.45 11.91 6.14
N ILE A 102 -6.18 10.64 5.77
CA ILE A 102 -6.96 9.51 6.25
C ILE A 102 -6.45 9.13 7.63
N ASP A 103 -5.13 9.07 7.79
CA ASP A 103 -4.48 8.79 9.07
C ASP A 103 -3.76 10.05 9.55
N ASN A 104 -4.11 10.52 10.75
CA ASN A 104 -3.44 11.66 11.37
C ASN A 104 -2.15 11.23 12.07
N GLU A 105 -2.06 9.95 12.42
CA GLU A 105 -0.89 9.36 13.06
C GLU A 105 -0.51 8.06 12.36
N PRO A 106 0.77 7.69 12.36
CA PRO A 106 1.19 6.43 11.74
C PRO A 106 0.59 5.22 12.44
N ARG A 107 0.32 4.20 11.67
CA ARG A 107 -0.06 2.88 12.17
C ARG A 107 0.86 1.83 11.55
N ILE A 108 0.75 0.58 12.00
CA ILE A 108 1.65 -0.47 11.55
C ILE A 108 1.01 -1.22 10.38
N GLY A 109 1.77 -1.35 9.29
CA GLY A 109 1.39 -2.14 8.13
C GLY A 109 2.24 -3.40 7.99
N ALA A 110 2.29 -3.93 6.78
CA ALA A 110 3.06 -5.13 6.47
C ALA A 110 4.55 -4.92 6.81
N HIS A 111 5.22 -5.99 7.25
CA HIS A 111 6.63 -5.99 7.63
C HIS A 111 6.97 -5.03 8.76
N GLY A 112 5.99 -4.67 9.58
CA GLY A 112 6.20 -3.73 10.68
C GLY A 112 6.45 -2.29 10.24
N MET A 113 6.21 -1.97 8.98
CA MET A 113 6.39 -0.62 8.47
C MET A 113 5.43 0.34 9.15
N ARG A 114 5.86 1.57 9.37
CA ARG A 114 5.00 2.65 9.85
C ARG A 114 4.35 3.30 8.65
N ILE A 115 3.02 3.35 8.61
CA ILE A 115 2.28 3.81 7.43
C ILE A 115 1.22 4.83 7.78
N ALA A 116 0.88 5.68 6.80
CA ALA A 116 -0.24 6.60 6.89
C ALA A 116 -0.74 6.93 5.48
N PHE A 117 -2.05 7.03 5.32
CA PHE A 117 -2.68 7.32 4.03
C PHE A 117 -3.14 8.76 3.93
N ILE A 118 -2.96 9.32 2.73
CA ILE A 118 -3.45 10.65 2.35
C ILE A 118 -4.70 10.46 1.50
N HIS A 119 -5.74 11.25 1.77
CA HIS A 119 -6.99 11.13 1.01
C HIS A 119 -6.77 11.49 -0.47
N PRO A 120 -7.35 10.71 -1.40
CA PRO A 120 -7.18 10.95 -2.85
C PRO A 120 -7.56 12.36 -3.31
N LYS A 121 -8.49 13.02 -2.63
CA LYS A 121 -8.86 14.41 -2.97
C LYS A 121 -7.71 15.38 -2.82
N SER A 122 -6.73 15.06 -2.00
CA SER A 122 -5.58 15.93 -1.76
C SER A 122 -4.34 15.51 -2.56
N SER A 123 -4.43 14.43 -3.31
CA SER A 123 -3.30 13.88 -4.07
C SER A 123 -3.64 13.56 -5.53
N GLY A 124 -4.63 14.27 -6.08
CA GLY A 124 -4.95 14.14 -7.51
C GLY A 124 -5.70 12.89 -7.90
N GLY A 125 -6.42 12.27 -6.96
CA GLY A 125 -7.22 11.07 -7.23
C GLY A 125 -6.49 9.76 -6.97
N VAL A 126 -5.25 9.82 -6.48
CA VAL A 126 -4.46 8.64 -6.14
C VAL A 126 -4.42 8.47 -4.63
N LEU A 127 -4.78 7.29 -4.13
CA LEU A 127 -4.58 6.99 -2.72
C LEU A 127 -3.07 6.88 -2.48
N MET A 128 -2.52 7.85 -1.75
CA MET A 128 -1.08 7.92 -1.48
C MET A 128 -0.79 7.38 -0.10
N GLU A 129 0.18 6.47 0.00
CA GLU A 129 0.64 5.95 1.26
C GLU A 129 2.03 6.51 1.56
N LEU A 130 2.22 7.00 2.78
CA LEU A 130 3.54 7.31 3.30
C LEU A 130 3.99 6.10 4.11
N CYS A 131 5.24 5.67 3.93
CA CYS A 131 5.75 4.56 4.73
C CYS A 131 7.18 4.85 5.19
N GLN A 132 7.49 4.35 6.37
CA GLN A 132 8.80 4.49 6.99
C GLN A 132 9.22 3.14 7.56
N GLU A 133 10.51 2.83 7.44
CA GLU A 133 11.06 1.61 8.00
C GLU A 133 10.78 1.49 9.50
N PRO A 134 10.64 0.27 10.04
CA PRO A 134 10.45 0.07 11.48
C PRO A 134 11.59 0.70 12.27
N ARG A 135 11.27 1.24 13.43
CA ARG A 135 12.27 1.79 14.35
C ARG A 135 12.76 0.74 15.33
#